data_04076b72a58d96077d6e736445764e2b
#
_entry.id   04076b72a58d96077d6e736445764e2b
#
_cell.length_a   1.000
_cell.length_b   1.000
_cell.length_c   1.000
_cell.angle_alpha   90.00
_cell.angle_beta   90.00
_cell.angle_gamma   90.00
#
_symmetry.space_group_name_H-M   'P 1'
#
loop_
_entity.id
_entity.type
_entity.pdbx_description
1 polymer ?
#
loop_
_entity_poly.entity_id
_entity_poly.type
_entity_poly.pdbx_seq_one_letter_code
_entity_poly.pdbx_strand_id
1 'polypeptide(L)'
;DSGGGHFALAKYADVSFKWGIDLWGGKRAAWESALGAARAADIDARAARIELSGNVARAYAQLGYAFTQQDLARGELERASQARTLTSQRVAAGIDNQIALRQSDGEVAVAQQDAALADRAVDAARSSLSVLLGKGPDRGLQIGRPHLLTPAQLAVPDNLPLDLLGHRADLVAARWRVEA
;
A
#
# COMPACT_ATOMS: atom_id res chain seq x y z
N ASP A 1 -53.91 30.95 -42.75
CA ASP A 1 -53.56 29.52 -42.80
C ASP A 1 -52.67 29.19 -41.63
N SER A 2 -53.29 28.69 -40.52
CA SER A 2 -52.62 28.23 -39.35
C SER A 2 -52.52 26.71 -39.41
N GLY A 3 -51.34 26.18 -39.83
CA GLY A 3 -51.02 24.79 -39.84
C GLY A 3 -50.75 24.33 -38.42
N GLY A 4 -51.76 23.78 -37.75
CA GLY A 4 -51.63 23.12 -36.46
C GLY A 4 -50.86 21.79 -36.59
N GLY A 5 -49.61 21.77 -36.18
CA GLY A 5 -48.84 20.56 -36.08
C GLY A 5 -49.39 19.65 -34.95
N HIS A 6 -49.96 18.51 -35.30
CA HIS A 6 -50.40 17.51 -34.36
C HIS A 6 -49.18 16.65 -33.96
N PHE A 7 -48.75 16.74 -32.71
CA PHE A 7 -47.78 15.79 -32.15
C PHE A 7 -48.51 14.51 -31.77
N ALA A 8 -48.28 13.43 -32.49
CA ALA A 8 -48.73 12.11 -32.11
C ALA A 8 -47.64 11.41 -31.29
N LEU A 9 -47.91 11.13 -30.03
CA LEU A 9 -47.03 10.32 -29.16
C LEU A 9 -47.43 8.86 -29.31
N ALA A 10 -46.64 8.09 -30.05
CA ALA A 10 -46.82 6.64 -30.13
C ALA A 10 -45.96 5.98 -29.04
N LYS A 11 -46.62 5.26 -28.14
CA LYS A 11 -45.98 4.41 -27.12
C LYS A 11 -46.05 2.96 -27.58
N TYR A 12 -44.90 2.35 -27.77
CA TYR A 12 -44.74 0.93 -28.07
C TYR A 12 -44.28 0.20 -26.84
N ALA A 13 -44.95 -0.87 -26.46
CA ALA A 13 -44.47 -1.84 -25.50
C ALA A 13 -44.38 -3.18 -26.22
N ASP A 14 -43.17 -3.70 -26.37
CA ASP A 14 -42.95 -5.03 -26.94
C ASP A 14 -42.47 -5.99 -25.84
N VAL A 15 -43.10 -7.12 -25.72
CA VAL A 15 -42.71 -8.21 -24.83
C VAL A 15 -42.39 -9.42 -25.69
N SER A 16 -41.10 -9.65 -25.95
CA SER A 16 -40.66 -10.80 -26.74
C SER A 16 -40.21 -11.94 -25.81
N PHE A 17 -40.79 -13.13 -26.01
CA PHE A 17 -40.40 -14.37 -25.35
C PHE A 17 -39.67 -15.24 -26.34
N LYS A 18 -38.33 -15.48 -26.11
CA LYS A 18 -37.49 -16.38 -26.93
C LYS A 18 -37.17 -17.63 -26.11
N TRP A 19 -37.78 -18.74 -26.45
CA TRP A 19 -37.42 -20.03 -25.89
C TRP A 19 -36.84 -20.93 -27.00
N GLY A 20 -35.61 -21.38 -26.82
CA GLY A 20 -34.95 -22.30 -27.74
C GLY A 20 -34.66 -23.61 -27.01
N ILE A 21 -35.06 -24.71 -27.61
CA ILE A 21 -34.75 -26.06 -27.13
C ILE A 21 -33.26 -26.32 -27.35
N ASP A 22 -32.53 -26.74 -26.29
CA ASP A 22 -31.10 -27.04 -26.38
C ASP A 22 -30.86 -28.50 -26.76
N LEU A 23 -30.95 -28.77 -28.06
CA LEU A 23 -30.78 -30.12 -28.60
C LEU A 23 -29.35 -30.67 -28.56
N TRP A 24 -28.39 -29.76 -28.47
CA TRP A 24 -26.96 -30.09 -28.56
C TRP A 24 -26.19 -29.75 -27.27
N GLY A 25 -26.84 -29.34 -26.23
CA GLY A 25 -26.22 -29.00 -24.95
C GLY A 25 -25.45 -27.68 -24.91
N GLY A 26 -25.53 -26.86 -25.96
CA GLY A 26 -24.77 -25.62 -26.08
C GLY A 26 -25.12 -24.59 -24.99
N LYS A 27 -26.39 -24.46 -24.63
CA LYS A 27 -26.83 -23.55 -23.55
C LYS A 27 -26.37 -24.04 -22.18
N ARG A 28 -26.39 -25.37 -21.97
CA ARG A 28 -25.90 -25.96 -20.73
C ARG A 28 -24.38 -25.79 -20.60
N ALA A 29 -23.61 -26.03 -21.69
CA ALA A 29 -22.18 -25.80 -21.69
C ALA A 29 -21.84 -24.32 -21.46
N ALA A 30 -22.57 -23.38 -22.05
CA ALA A 30 -22.39 -21.96 -21.84
C ALA A 30 -22.70 -21.56 -20.37
N TRP A 31 -23.71 -22.17 -19.75
CA TRP A 31 -24.02 -21.95 -18.32
C TRP A 31 -22.90 -22.51 -17.41
N GLU A 32 -22.43 -23.72 -17.67
CA GLU A 32 -21.33 -24.35 -16.93
C GLU A 32 -20.02 -23.55 -17.07
N SER A 33 -19.70 -23.03 -18.27
CA SER A 33 -18.59 -22.13 -18.53
C SER A 33 -18.72 -20.81 -17.74
N ALA A 34 -19.90 -20.19 -17.76
CA ALA A 34 -20.15 -18.97 -16.98
C ALA A 34 -20.00 -19.20 -15.46
N LEU A 35 -20.43 -20.37 -14.97
CA LEU A 35 -20.27 -20.75 -13.57
C LEU A 35 -18.79 -20.97 -13.20
N GLY A 36 -18.01 -21.62 -14.09
CA GLY A 36 -16.57 -21.80 -13.93
C GLY A 36 -15.82 -20.46 -13.89
N ALA A 37 -16.17 -19.56 -14.82
CA ALA A 37 -15.62 -18.21 -14.86
C ALA A 37 -15.94 -17.39 -13.56
N ALA A 38 -17.17 -17.51 -13.05
CA ALA A 38 -17.55 -16.85 -11.79
C ALA A 38 -16.77 -17.39 -10.60
N ARG A 39 -16.54 -18.71 -10.53
CA ARG A 39 -15.70 -19.33 -9.50
C ARG A 39 -14.24 -18.88 -9.59
N ALA A 40 -13.68 -18.81 -10.80
CA ALA A 40 -12.34 -18.28 -11.01
C ALA A 40 -12.23 -16.84 -10.51
N ALA A 41 -13.21 -15.97 -10.82
CA ALA A 41 -13.23 -14.58 -10.36
C ALA A 41 -13.32 -14.45 -8.83
N ASP A 42 -14.06 -15.33 -8.14
CA ASP A 42 -14.11 -15.34 -6.66
C ASP A 42 -12.75 -15.71 -6.06
N ILE A 43 -12.04 -16.66 -6.66
CA ILE A 43 -10.70 -17.05 -6.23
C ILE A 43 -9.70 -15.92 -6.49
N ASP A 44 -9.77 -15.25 -7.65
CA ASP A 44 -8.95 -14.08 -7.95
C ASP A 44 -9.18 -12.95 -6.93
N ALA A 45 -10.42 -12.71 -6.54
CA ALA A 45 -10.73 -11.73 -5.50
C ALA A 45 -10.13 -12.09 -4.13
N ARG A 46 -10.08 -13.38 -3.80
CA ARG A 46 -9.39 -13.84 -2.57
C ARG A 46 -7.88 -13.67 -2.67
N ALA A 47 -7.29 -14.00 -3.82
CA ALA A 47 -5.87 -13.78 -4.09
C ALA A 47 -5.50 -12.30 -3.95
N ALA A 48 -6.28 -11.39 -4.53
CA ALA A 48 -6.08 -9.96 -4.43
C ALA A 48 -6.15 -9.45 -2.98
N ARG A 49 -7.05 -10.01 -2.15
CA ARG A 49 -7.10 -9.66 -0.72
C ARG A 49 -5.85 -10.10 0.04
N ILE A 50 -5.32 -11.29 -0.26
CA ILE A 50 -4.08 -11.78 0.36
C ILE A 50 -2.90 -10.89 -0.06
N GLU A 51 -2.81 -10.55 -1.34
CA GLU A 51 -1.77 -9.65 -1.85
C GLU A 51 -1.86 -8.26 -1.21
N LEU A 52 -3.06 -7.69 -1.15
CA LEU A 52 -3.28 -6.40 -0.49
C LEU A 52 -2.87 -6.45 0.99
N SER A 53 -3.24 -7.53 1.72
CA SER A 53 -2.84 -7.68 3.12
C SER A 53 -1.33 -7.75 3.29
N GLY A 54 -0.63 -8.44 2.38
CA GLY A 54 0.83 -8.49 2.35
C GLY A 54 1.46 -7.11 2.04
N ASN A 55 0.85 -6.34 1.13
CA ASN A 55 1.29 -4.99 0.81
C ASN A 55 1.10 -4.04 2.01
N VAL A 56 -0.03 -4.13 2.71
CA VAL A 56 -0.29 -3.37 3.95
C VAL A 56 0.73 -3.72 5.03
N ALA A 57 1.03 -5.01 5.24
CA ALA A 57 2.02 -5.44 6.23
C ALA A 57 3.42 -4.90 5.91
N ARG A 58 3.83 -4.93 4.65
CA ARG A 58 5.10 -4.34 4.19
C ARG A 58 5.15 -2.84 4.40
N ALA A 59 4.09 -2.13 4.03
CA ALA A 59 4.02 -0.68 4.23
C ALA A 59 4.03 -0.30 5.72
N TYR A 60 3.40 -1.13 6.57
CA TYR A 60 3.43 -0.95 8.03
C TYR A 60 4.84 -1.13 8.61
N ALA A 61 5.57 -2.16 8.15
CA ALA A 61 6.96 -2.36 8.52
C ALA A 61 7.86 -1.22 8.03
N GLN A 62 7.65 -0.75 6.81
CA GLN A 62 8.37 0.39 6.24
C GLN A 62 8.13 1.68 7.03
N LEU A 63 6.91 1.90 7.52
CA LEU A 63 6.61 3.02 8.40
C LEU A 63 7.39 2.91 9.74
N GLY A 64 7.48 1.71 10.30
CA GLY A 64 8.29 1.47 11.50
C GLY A 64 9.77 1.76 11.28
N TYR A 65 10.31 1.35 10.15
CA TYR A 65 11.67 1.67 9.74
C TYR A 65 11.88 3.19 9.60
N ALA A 66 10.96 3.90 8.95
CA ALA A 66 11.06 5.35 8.79
C ALA A 66 11.08 6.08 10.16
N PHE A 67 10.27 5.65 11.11
CA PHE A 67 10.32 6.19 12.48
C PHE A 67 11.66 5.92 13.18
N THR A 68 12.27 4.76 12.97
CA THR A 68 13.58 4.46 13.53
C THR A 68 14.66 5.36 12.93
N GLN A 69 14.63 5.60 11.62
CA GLN A 69 15.54 6.54 10.96
C GLN A 69 15.34 7.97 11.46
N GLN A 70 14.09 8.38 11.70
CA GLN A 70 13.78 9.69 12.28
C GLN A 70 14.39 9.86 13.67
N ASP A 71 14.30 8.84 14.54
CA ASP A 71 14.92 8.91 15.87
C ASP A 71 16.44 9.02 15.80
N LEU A 72 17.07 8.24 14.89
CA LEU A 72 18.52 8.31 14.69
C LEU A 72 18.95 9.69 14.19
N ALA A 73 18.26 10.25 13.20
CA ALA A 73 18.57 11.56 12.65
C ALA A 73 18.38 12.67 13.69
N ARG A 74 17.34 12.59 14.52
CA ARG A 74 17.11 13.55 15.62
C ARG A 74 18.18 13.43 16.70
N GLY A 75 18.58 12.22 17.06
CA GLY A 75 19.67 11.98 18.01
C GLY A 75 21.01 12.53 17.48
N GLU A 76 21.27 12.39 16.18
CA GLU A 76 22.45 12.95 15.54
C GLU A 76 22.44 14.48 15.57
N LEU A 77 21.32 15.12 15.28
CA LEU A 77 21.15 16.57 15.35
C LEU A 77 21.41 17.08 16.79
N GLU A 78 20.87 16.39 17.78
CA GLU A 78 21.10 16.75 19.19
C GLU A 78 22.60 16.65 19.53
N ARG A 79 23.27 15.55 19.14
CA ARG A 79 24.68 15.33 19.37
C ARG A 79 25.56 16.40 18.68
N ALA A 80 25.27 16.71 17.41
CA ALA A 80 25.98 17.75 16.66
C ALA A 80 25.79 19.12 17.32
N SER A 81 24.58 19.44 17.79
CA SER A 81 24.27 20.70 18.49
C SER A 81 25.01 20.83 19.82
N GLN A 82 25.13 19.74 20.58
CA GLN A 82 25.91 19.69 21.82
C GLN A 82 27.41 19.88 21.54
N ALA A 83 27.96 19.18 20.52
CA ALA A 83 29.35 19.32 20.11
C ALA A 83 29.69 20.77 19.67
N ARG A 84 28.79 21.37 18.87
CA ARG A 84 28.91 22.78 18.47
C ARG A 84 28.92 23.73 19.68
N THR A 85 28.06 23.48 20.67
CA THR A 85 28.00 24.29 21.90
C THR A 85 29.33 24.21 22.66
N LEU A 86 29.88 23.01 22.82
CA LEU A 86 31.19 22.80 23.45
C LEU A 86 32.31 23.49 22.69
N THR A 87 32.34 23.33 21.36
CA THR A 87 33.34 24.02 20.49
C THR A 87 33.25 25.52 20.65
N SER A 88 32.06 26.10 20.68
CA SER A 88 31.85 27.54 20.92
C SER A 88 32.44 28.02 22.26
N GLN A 89 32.26 27.25 23.33
CA GLN A 89 32.84 27.56 24.65
C GLN A 89 34.37 27.49 24.64
N ARG A 90 34.94 26.50 23.94
CA ARG A 90 36.39 26.34 23.79
C ARG A 90 37.03 27.47 22.98
N VAL A 91 36.33 27.91 21.93
CA VAL A 91 36.76 29.10 21.14
C VAL A 91 36.70 30.35 22.00
N ALA A 92 35.65 30.55 22.78
CA ALA A 92 35.52 31.68 23.70
C ALA A 92 36.60 31.68 24.79
N ALA A 93 37.03 30.50 25.23
CA ALA A 93 38.19 30.36 26.17
C ALA A 93 39.56 30.45 25.50
N GLY A 94 39.64 30.67 24.20
CA GLY A 94 40.94 30.78 23.47
C GLY A 94 41.61 29.42 23.26
N ILE A 95 40.96 28.29 23.49
CA ILE A 95 41.50 26.94 23.34
C ILE A 95 41.44 26.49 21.88
N ASP A 96 40.32 26.78 21.19
CA ASP A 96 40.08 26.45 19.79
C ASP A 96 40.00 27.70 18.90
N ASN A 97 39.97 27.50 17.61
CA ASN A 97 39.94 28.59 16.63
C ASN A 97 38.57 28.71 15.95
N GLN A 98 38.31 29.80 15.24
CA GLN A 98 37.08 30.06 14.51
C GLN A 98 36.79 29.04 13.39
N ILE A 99 37.82 28.36 12.86
CA ILE A 99 37.65 27.34 11.81
C ILE A 99 36.92 26.13 12.40
N ALA A 100 37.30 25.69 13.62
CA ALA A 100 36.62 24.60 14.30
C ALA A 100 35.13 24.92 14.57
N LEU A 101 34.79 26.16 14.94
CA LEU A 101 33.42 26.58 15.10
C LEU A 101 32.64 26.54 13.78
N ARG A 102 33.25 27.05 12.68
CA ARG A 102 32.60 27.00 11.36
C ARG A 102 32.39 25.57 10.87
N GLN A 103 33.29 24.67 11.17
CA GLN A 103 33.14 23.24 10.85
C GLN A 103 31.97 22.64 11.63
N SER A 104 31.86 22.89 12.93
CA SER A 104 30.74 22.40 13.73
C SER A 104 29.39 23.03 13.36
N ASP A 105 29.38 24.29 12.88
CA ASP A 105 28.16 24.89 12.28
C ASP A 105 27.73 24.12 11.04
N GLY A 106 28.68 23.70 10.19
CA GLY A 106 28.40 22.86 9.01
C GLY A 106 27.83 21.47 9.37
N GLU A 107 28.39 20.83 10.41
CA GLU A 107 27.91 19.53 10.90
C GLU A 107 26.47 19.63 11.40
N VAL A 108 26.13 20.68 12.15
CA VAL A 108 24.74 20.93 12.59
C VAL A 108 23.81 21.14 11.40
N ALA A 109 24.24 21.89 10.37
CA ALA A 109 23.42 22.11 9.17
C ALA A 109 23.12 20.82 8.40
N VAL A 110 24.12 19.94 8.28
CA VAL A 110 23.93 18.59 7.68
C VAL A 110 22.96 17.77 8.51
N ALA A 111 23.14 17.69 9.82
CA ALA A 111 22.25 16.93 10.70
C ALA A 111 20.81 17.48 10.69
N GLN A 112 20.61 18.81 10.56
CA GLN A 112 19.31 19.42 10.36
C GLN A 112 18.65 18.99 9.04
N GLN A 113 19.42 18.94 7.96
CA GLN A 113 18.94 18.44 6.68
C GLN A 113 18.50 16.97 6.77
N ASP A 114 19.31 16.13 7.40
CA ASP A 114 19.01 14.70 7.56
C ASP A 114 17.76 14.48 8.42
N ALA A 115 17.60 15.23 9.50
CA ALA A 115 16.38 15.20 10.32
C ALA A 115 15.14 15.60 9.51
N ALA A 116 15.23 16.65 8.69
CA ALA A 116 14.11 17.07 7.83
C ALA A 116 13.79 16.04 6.73
N LEU A 117 14.79 15.35 6.19
CA LEU A 117 14.59 14.25 5.23
C LEU A 117 13.91 13.06 5.91
N ALA A 118 14.32 12.71 7.13
CA ALA A 118 13.70 11.62 7.89
C ALA A 118 12.24 11.93 8.27
N ASP A 119 11.91 13.17 8.63
CA ASP A 119 10.54 13.60 8.87
C ASP A 119 9.67 13.42 7.61
N ARG A 120 10.16 13.82 6.44
CA ARG A 120 9.46 13.61 5.16
C ARG A 120 9.29 12.13 4.82
N ALA A 121 10.29 11.28 5.15
CA ALA A 121 10.19 9.85 4.92
C ALA A 121 9.07 9.20 5.75
N VAL A 122 8.87 9.63 6.99
CA VAL A 122 7.73 9.21 7.83
C VAL A 122 6.41 9.62 7.19
N ASP A 123 6.28 10.86 6.73
CA ASP A 123 5.04 11.34 6.11
C ASP A 123 4.74 10.64 4.78
N ALA A 124 5.77 10.35 3.98
CA ALA A 124 5.63 9.56 2.76
C ALA A 124 5.17 8.13 3.05
N ALA A 125 5.75 7.47 4.06
CA ALA A 125 5.36 6.14 4.48
C ALA A 125 3.92 6.09 5.02
N ARG A 126 3.51 7.10 5.79
CA ARG A 126 2.12 7.28 6.26
C ARG A 126 1.14 7.41 5.09
N SER A 127 1.49 8.25 4.11
CA SER A 127 0.67 8.46 2.91
C SER A 127 0.53 7.17 2.09
N SER A 128 1.61 6.43 1.90
CA SER A 128 1.60 5.15 1.19
C SER A 128 0.70 4.13 1.88
N LEU A 129 0.78 4.03 3.21
CA LEU A 129 -0.08 3.14 4.00
C LEU A 129 -1.55 3.58 3.93
N SER A 130 -1.82 4.88 3.97
CA SER A 130 -3.17 5.44 3.86
C SER A 130 -3.84 5.09 2.52
N VAL A 131 -3.10 5.18 1.41
CA VAL A 131 -3.58 4.80 0.08
C VAL A 131 -3.94 3.32 0.03
N LEU A 132 -3.10 2.44 0.57
CA LEU A 132 -3.39 1.00 0.62
C LEU A 132 -4.65 0.68 1.46
N LEU A 133 -4.96 1.50 2.45
CA LEU A 133 -6.15 1.39 3.26
C LEU A 133 -7.39 2.04 2.62
N GLY A 134 -7.27 2.59 1.40
CA GLY A 134 -8.35 3.30 0.70
C GLY A 134 -8.77 4.60 1.39
N LYS A 135 -7.86 5.23 2.14
CA LYS A 135 -8.11 6.47 2.88
C LYS A 135 -7.35 7.63 2.24
N GLY A 136 -7.86 8.84 2.43
CA GLY A 136 -7.16 10.05 2.00
C GLY A 136 -5.88 10.34 2.82
N PRO A 137 -4.99 11.20 2.33
CA PRO A 137 -3.71 11.52 2.99
C PRO A 137 -3.90 12.07 4.39
N ASP A 138 -4.96 12.82 4.68
CA ASP A 138 -5.26 13.37 6.00
C ASP A 138 -5.39 12.29 7.08
N ARG A 139 -5.93 11.13 6.71
CA ARG A 139 -6.00 9.97 7.61
C ARG A 139 -4.63 9.34 7.86
N GLY A 140 -3.74 9.42 6.88
CA GLY A 140 -2.36 8.96 7.00
C GLY A 140 -1.62 9.66 8.13
N LEU A 141 -1.80 10.95 8.29
CA LEU A 141 -1.15 11.76 9.34
C LEU A 141 -1.53 11.32 10.76
N GLN A 142 -2.68 10.67 10.94
CA GLN A 142 -3.14 10.14 12.22
C GLN A 142 -2.51 8.78 12.59
N ILE A 143 -1.79 8.14 11.66
CA ILE A 143 -1.15 6.85 11.90
C ILE A 143 0.09 7.07 12.79
N GLY A 144 0.03 6.53 14.00
CA GLY A 144 1.13 6.57 14.96
C GLY A 144 2.28 5.64 14.59
N ARG A 145 3.27 5.57 15.48
CA ARG A 145 4.40 4.63 15.34
C ARG A 145 3.90 3.18 15.41
N PRO A 146 4.28 2.33 14.44
CA PRO A 146 3.94 0.92 14.46
C PRO A 146 4.63 0.15 15.59
N HIS A 147 3.91 -0.83 16.14
CA HIS A 147 4.51 -1.85 17.00
C HIS A 147 4.83 -3.07 16.13
N LEU A 148 6.11 -3.26 15.81
CA LEU A 148 6.56 -4.38 14.99
C LEU A 148 6.75 -5.63 15.86
N LEU A 149 6.36 -6.78 15.30
CA LEU A 149 6.64 -8.08 15.91
C LEU A 149 8.14 -8.40 15.85
N THR A 150 8.64 -9.10 16.86
CA THR A 150 10.02 -9.59 16.84
C THR A 150 10.16 -10.72 15.81
N PRO A 151 11.30 -10.82 15.09
CA PRO A 151 11.51 -11.86 14.06
C PRO A 151 11.28 -13.30 14.55
N ALA A 152 11.58 -13.60 15.82
CA ALA A 152 11.35 -14.92 16.42
C ALA A 152 9.88 -15.37 16.42
N GLN A 153 8.93 -14.42 16.34
CA GLN A 153 7.49 -14.70 16.28
C GLN A 153 7.01 -14.97 14.84
N LEU A 154 7.87 -14.75 13.85
CA LEU A 154 7.58 -14.89 12.41
C LEU A 154 8.29 -16.10 11.80
N ALA A 155 8.70 -17.08 12.60
CA ALA A 155 9.37 -18.27 12.11
C ALA A 155 8.48 -19.04 11.14
N VAL A 156 8.96 -19.23 9.92
CA VAL A 156 8.33 -20.11 8.94
C VAL A 156 8.74 -21.55 9.28
N PRO A 157 7.79 -22.52 9.35
CA PRO A 157 8.13 -23.91 9.57
C PRO A 157 9.11 -24.44 8.50
N ASP A 158 10.14 -25.17 8.93
CA ASP A 158 11.16 -25.73 8.01
C ASP A 158 10.59 -26.78 7.05
N ASN A 159 9.42 -27.33 7.36
CA ASN A 159 8.79 -28.41 6.60
C ASN A 159 7.44 -27.92 6.05
N LEU A 160 7.46 -27.27 4.89
CA LEU A 160 6.23 -26.87 4.18
C LEU A 160 5.78 -28.00 3.27
N PRO A 161 4.60 -28.61 3.49
CA PRO A 161 4.11 -29.69 2.62
C PRO A 161 3.87 -29.17 1.20
N LEU A 162 4.22 -30.00 0.21
CA LEU A 162 3.96 -29.76 -1.22
C LEU A 162 2.47 -29.48 -1.53
N ASP A 163 1.60 -29.98 -0.67
CA ASP A 163 0.14 -29.77 -0.76
C ASP A 163 -0.26 -28.28 -0.70
N LEU A 164 0.58 -27.43 -0.11
CA LEU A 164 0.38 -25.98 -0.14
C LEU A 164 0.44 -25.38 -1.55
N LEU A 165 1.13 -26.02 -2.48
CA LEU A 165 1.12 -25.58 -3.88
C LEU A 165 -0.27 -25.73 -4.51
N GLY A 166 -1.00 -26.80 -4.15
CA GLY A 166 -2.38 -27.01 -4.59
C GLY A 166 -3.39 -25.99 -4.04
N HIS A 167 -3.04 -25.28 -2.97
CA HIS A 167 -3.86 -24.24 -2.35
C HIS A 167 -3.53 -22.82 -2.85
N ARG A 168 -2.56 -22.66 -3.73
CA ARG A 168 -2.25 -21.35 -4.34
C ARG A 168 -3.44 -20.87 -5.15
N ALA A 169 -3.92 -19.68 -4.85
CA ALA A 169 -5.11 -19.11 -5.47
C ALA A 169 -4.96 -18.93 -6.99
N ASP A 170 -3.76 -18.60 -7.48
CA ASP A 170 -3.45 -18.48 -8.92
C ASP A 170 -3.58 -19.81 -9.67
N LEU A 171 -3.10 -20.91 -9.08
CA LEU A 171 -3.22 -22.25 -9.66
C LEU A 171 -4.68 -22.75 -9.65
N VAL A 172 -5.39 -22.51 -8.54
CA VAL A 172 -6.80 -22.90 -8.42
C VAL A 172 -7.67 -22.11 -9.41
N ALA A 173 -7.44 -20.81 -9.57
CA ALA A 173 -8.15 -19.97 -10.55
C ALA A 173 -7.85 -20.42 -11.99
N ALA A 174 -6.58 -20.75 -12.31
CA ALA A 174 -6.20 -21.25 -13.62
C ALA A 174 -6.90 -22.57 -13.93
N ARG A 175 -7.02 -23.50 -12.96
CA ARG A 175 -7.76 -24.76 -13.12
C ARG A 175 -9.22 -24.50 -13.48
N TRP A 176 -9.93 -23.65 -12.75
CA TRP A 176 -11.30 -23.30 -13.05
C TRP A 176 -11.50 -22.65 -14.43
N ARG A 177 -10.49 -21.88 -14.91
CA ARG A 177 -10.54 -21.31 -16.27
C ARG A 177 -10.36 -22.37 -17.35
N VAL A 178 -9.59 -23.43 -17.08
CA VAL A 178 -9.43 -24.57 -18.01
C VAL A 178 -10.70 -25.40 -18.05
N GLU A 179 -11.35 -25.59 -16.90
CA GLU A 179 -12.62 -26.34 -16.82
C GLU A 179 -13.80 -25.59 -17.44
N ALA A 180 -13.76 -24.23 -17.45
CA ALA A 180 -14.78 -23.36 -18.03
C ALA A 180 -14.72 -23.35 -19.57
#